data_fb6a503035824486d137295c2eab09f7
#
_entry.id   fb6a503035824486d137295c2eab09f7
#
_cell.length_a   1.000
_cell.length_b   1.000
_cell.length_c   1.000
_cell.angle_alpha   90.00
_cell.angle_beta   90.00
_cell.angle_gamma   90.00
#
_symmetry.space_group_name_H-M   'P 1'
#
loop_
_entity.id
_entity.type
_entity.pdbx_description
1 polymer ?
#
loop_
_entity_poly.entity_id
_entity_poly.type
_entity_poly.pdbx_seq_one_letter_code
_entity_poly.pdbx_strand_id
1 'polypeptide(L)'
;MKFNQSNIKKAKEYLDKNCCIGVPTETVYGLAANAYSNHAVQKIYKLKKRPKSNPLIVHYYNIEDLKKDCLINDNFIKLYKEFSPGPITYILYLKKNSKISKMVTNNKKNLAVRFPKHKIF
;
A
#
# COMPACT_ATOMS: atom_id res chain seq x y z
N MET A 1 -4.27 -8.04 -18.64
CA MET A 1 -3.42 -9.05 -17.98
C MET A 1 -4.30 -9.97 -17.13
N LYS A 2 -4.19 -11.27 -17.32
CA LYS A 2 -4.88 -12.24 -16.45
C LYS A 2 -4.01 -12.50 -15.22
N PHE A 3 -4.64 -12.59 -14.05
CA PHE A 3 -3.93 -12.82 -12.81
C PHE A 3 -3.82 -14.31 -12.51
N ASN A 4 -2.75 -14.91 -13.00
CA ASN A 4 -2.32 -16.28 -12.64
C ASN A 4 -0.96 -16.18 -11.94
N GLN A 5 -0.42 -17.31 -11.48
CA GLN A 5 0.86 -17.32 -10.75
C GLN A 5 2.01 -16.71 -11.55
N SER A 6 2.06 -16.97 -12.86
CA SER A 6 3.10 -16.40 -13.72
C SER A 6 3.00 -14.87 -13.79
N ASN A 7 1.78 -14.34 -13.95
CA ASN A 7 1.56 -12.91 -14.02
C ASN A 7 1.79 -12.20 -12.68
N ILE A 8 1.46 -12.86 -11.57
CA ILE A 8 1.75 -12.33 -10.22
C ILE A 8 3.26 -12.21 -10.02
N LYS A 9 4.03 -13.20 -10.45
CA LYS A 9 5.48 -13.17 -10.37
C LYS A 9 6.06 -12.02 -11.20
N LYS A 10 5.56 -11.81 -12.42
CA LYS A 10 5.97 -10.67 -13.25
C LYS A 10 5.63 -9.33 -12.61
N ALA A 11 4.44 -9.21 -12.02
CA ALA A 11 4.03 -8.00 -11.34
C ALA A 11 4.99 -7.66 -10.20
N LYS A 12 5.37 -8.66 -9.40
CA LYS A 12 6.35 -8.48 -8.32
C LYS A 12 7.69 -8.01 -8.86
N GLU A 13 8.16 -8.59 -9.96
CA GLU A 13 9.42 -8.19 -10.58
C GLU A 13 9.40 -6.72 -11.00
N TYR A 14 8.31 -6.26 -11.62
CA TYR A 14 8.17 -4.86 -12.00
C TYR A 14 8.12 -3.94 -10.78
N LEU A 15 7.43 -4.32 -9.72
CA LEU A 15 7.41 -3.55 -8.47
C LEU A 15 8.81 -3.47 -7.85
N ASP A 16 9.54 -4.56 -7.84
CA ASP A 16 10.92 -4.60 -7.30
C ASP A 16 11.87 -3.73 -8.12
N LYS A 17 11.57 -3.49 -9.40
CA LYS A 17 12.31 -2.58 -10.27
C LYS A 17 11.82 -1.13 -10.19
N ASN A 18 10.96 -0.81 -9.23
CA ASN A 18 10.39 0.52 -9.02
C ASN A 18 9.52 0.99 -10.18
N CYS A 19 8.88 0.07 -10.87
CA CYS A 19 7.89 0.38 -11.92
C CYS A 19 6.50 0.46 -11.32
N CYS A 20 5.64 1.29 -11.93
CA CYS A 20 4.22 1.30 -11.62
C CYS A 20 3.52 0.23 -12.46
N ILE A 21 2.57 -0.47 -11.85
CA ILE A 21 1.77 -1.47 -12.55
C ILE A 21 0.28 -1.25 -12.29
N GLY A 22 -0.56 -1.67 -13.24
CA GLY A 22 -2.01 -1.73 -13.02
C GLY A 22 -2.37 -2.99 -12.26
N VAL A 23 -3.13 -2.85 -11.18
CA VAL A 23 -3.58 -3.99 -10.36
C VAL A 23 -5.09 -3.91 -10.12
N PRO A 24 -5.78 -5.05 -10.06
CA PRO A 24 -7.18 -5.04 -9.68
C PRO A 24 -7.31 -4.83 -8.18
N THR A 25 -8.32 -4.06 -7.81
CA THR A 25 -8.74 -3.90 -6.42
C THR A 25 -10.18 -4.39 -6.30
N GLU A 26 -10.79 -4.24 -5.13
CA GLU A 26 -12.15 -4.69 -4.89
C GLU A 26 -13.19 -3.91 -5.72
N THR A 27 -12.84 -2.70 -6.16
CA THR A 27 -13.76 -1.81 -6.89
C THR A 27 -13.34 -1.56 -8.32
N VAL A 28 -12.07 -1.20 -8.58
CA VAL A 28 -11.56 -0.82 -9.90
C VAL A 28 -10.10 -1.25 -10.03
N TYR A 29 -9.57 -1.21 -11.26
CA TYR A 29 -8.13 -1.32 -11.45
C TYR A 29 -7.45 -0.03 -11.01
N GLY A 30 -6.36 -0.16 -10.28
CA GLY A 30 -5.56 0.96 -9.81
C GLY A 30 -4.11 0.84 -10.23
N LEU A 31 -3.33 1.90 -10.01
CA LEU A 31 -1.88 1.84 -10.16
C LEU A 31 -1.25 1.42 -8.84
N ALA A 32 -0.23 0.57 -8.93
CA ALA A 32 0.54 0.16 -7.77
C ALA A 32 2.02 0.39 -8.01
N ALA A 33 2.74 0.69 -6.93
CA ALA A 33 4.18 0.89 -6.95
C ALA A 33 4.75 0.51 -5.59
N ASN A 34 6.08 0.34 -5.53
CA ASN A 34 6.76 0.03 -4.28
C ASN A 34 6.73 1.24 -3.34
N ALA A 35 6.05 1.10 -2.20
CA ALA A 35 5.88 2.19 -1.22
C ALA A 35 7.20 2.60 -0.54
N TYR A 36 8.24 1.80 -0.62
CA TYR A 36 9.55 2.11 -0.06
C TYR A 36 10.45 2.91 -1.00
N SER A 37 10.05 3.07 -2.26
CA SER A 37 10.83 3.76 -3.27
C SER A 37 10.26 5.14 -3.57
N ASN A 38 11.02 6.19 -3.28
CA ASN A 38 10.63 7.57 -3.63
C ASN A 38 10.37 7.71 -5.12
N HIS A 39 11.20 7.09 -5.94
CA HIS A 39 11.10 7.15 -7.39
C HIS A 39 9.79 6.53 -7.89
N ALA A 40 9.45 5.34 -7.38
CA ALA A 40 8.23 4.65 -7.78
C ALA A 40 6.98 5.40 -7.33
N VAL A 41 6.97 5.91 -6.09
CA VAL A 41 5.86 6.70 -5.56
C VAL A 41 5.66 7.99 -6.36
N GLN A 42 6.75 8.67 -6.71
CA GLN A 42 6.70 9.87 -7.53
C GLN A 42 6.05 9.60 -8.90
N LYS A 43 6.30 8.43 -9.50
CA LYS A 43 5.67 8.05 -10.76
C LYS A 43 4.15 7.96 -10.65
N ILE A 44 3.61 7.45 -9.54
CA ILE A 44 2.16 7.40 -9.31
C ILE A 44 1.57 8.81 -9.33
N TYR A 45 2.18 9.75 -8.60
CA TYR A 45 1.69 11.12 -8.57
C TYR A 45 1.69 11.76 -9.96
N LYS A 46 2.74 11.53 -10.74
CA LYS A 46 2.84 12.06 -12.11
C LYS A 46 1.82 11.44 -13.05
N LEU A 47 1.68 10.12 -13.04
CA LEU A 47 0.79 9.42 -13.97
C LEU A 47 -0.67 9.73 -13.70
N LYS A 48 -1.07 9.89 -12.43
CA LYS A 48 -2.44 10.23 -12.06
C LYS A 48 -2.68 11.73 -11.99
N LYS A 49 -1.68 12.55 -12.20
CA LYS A 49 -1.74 14.00 -11.99
C LYS A 49 -2.29 14.35 -10.60
N ARG A 50 -1.94 13.51 -9.63
CA ARG A 50 -2.42 13.65 -8.26
C ARG A 50 -1.59 14.69 -7.52
N PRO A 51 -2.22 15.64 -6.77
CA PRO A 51 -1.47 16.57 -5.94
C PRO A 51 -0.66 15.81 -4.87
N LYS A 52 0.61 16.20 -4.67
CA LYS A 52 1.47 15.56 -3.65
C LYS A 52 0.95 15.74 -2.23
N SER A 53 0.07 16.71 -2.00
CA SER A 53 -0.59 16.92 -0.71
C SER A 53 -1.63 15.85 -0.39
N ASN A 54 -2.05 15.03 -1.35
CA ASN A 54 -3.01 13.94 -1.15
C ASN A 54 -2.24 12.65 -0.87
N PRO A 55 -2.22 12.17 0.39
CA PRO A 55 -1.52 10.92 0.72
C PRO A 55 -2.06 9.72 -0.02
N LEU A 56 -1.20 8.72 -0.20
CA LEU A 56 -1.56 7.45 -0.81
C LEU A 56 -1.89 6.42 0.27
N ILE A 57 -2.69 5.42 -0.11
CA ILE A 57 -3.01 4.28 0.74
C ILE A 57 -2.02 3.16 0.43
N VAL A 58 -1.43 2.56 1.48
CA VAL A 58 -0.53 1.42 1.33
C VAL A 58 -1.30 0.13 1.60
N HIS A 59 -1.16 -0.83 0.69
CA HIS A 59 -1.78 -2.14 0.83
C HIS A 59 -0.82 -3.12 1.48
N TYR A 60 -1.30 -3.84 2.48
CA TYR A 60 -0.56 -4.89 3.17
C TYR A 60 -1.28 -6.22 3.04
N TYR A 61 -0.50 -7.29 2.96
CA TYR A 61 -1.05 -8.65 2.93
C TYR A 61 -1.44 -9.13 4.34
N ASN A 62 -0.59 -8.84 5.32
CA ASN A 62 -0.79 -9.30 6.70
C ASN A 62 -0.31 -8.26 7.71
N ILE A 63 -0.68 -8.48 8.97
CA ILE A 63 -0.34 -7.57 10.06
C ILE A 63 1.16 -7.62 10.42
N GLU A 64 1.83 -8.73 10.15
CA GLU A 64 3.25 -8.89 10.46
C GLU A 64 4.11 -7.90 9.64
N ASP A 65 3.78 -7.72 8.38
CA ASP A 65 4.46 -6.75 7.53
C ASP A 65 4.16 -5.32 7.97
N LEU A 66 2.93 -5.05 8.38
CA LEU A 66 2.53 -3.73 8.88
C LEU A 66 3.28 -3.35 10.15
N LYS A 67 3.57 -4.30 11.05
CA LYS A 67 4.29 -4.04 12.29
C LYS A 67 5.69 -3.50 12.07
N LYS A 68 6.27 -3.73 10.91
CA LYS A 68 7.59 -3.18 10.57
C LYS A 68 7.54 -1.67 10.34
N ASP A 69 6.41 -1.15 9.92
CA ASP A 69 6.25 0.23 9.49
C ASP A 69 5.43 1.09 10.45
N CYS A 70 4.46 0.51 11.16
CA CYS A 70 3.49 1.23 11.96
C CYS A 70 3.41 0.75 13.39
N LEU A 71 2.99 1.67 14.28
CA LEU A 71 2.64 1.34 15.66
C LEU A 71 1.26 0.68 15.68
N ILE A 72 1.12 -0.42 16.42
CA ILE A 72 -0.10 -1.20 16.53
C ILE A 72 -0.72 -0.96 17.90
N ASN A 73 -2.03 -0.77 17.95
CA ASN A 73 -2.78 -0.63 19.20
C ASN A 73 -3.94 -1.63 19.27
N ASP A 74 -4.53 -1.78 20.46
CA ASP A 74 -5.59 -2.77 20.70
C ASP A 74 -6.85 -2.48 19.89
N ASN A 75 -7.22 -1.22 19.71
CA ASN A 75 -8.37 -0.83 18.90
C ASN A 75 -8.21 -1.27 17.46
N PHE A 76 -7.03 -1.07 16.89
CA PHE A 76 -6.72 -1.51 15.54
C PHE A 76 -6.85 -3.04 15.42
N ILE A 77 -6.30 -3.79 16.38
CA ILE A 77 -6.37 -5.27 16.37
C ILE A 77 -7.81 -5.75 16.34
N LYS A 78 -8.70 -5.14 17.15
CA LYS A 78 -10.11 -5.49 17.17
C LYS A 78 -10.78 -5.26 15.82
N LEU A 79 -10.54 -4.09 15.21
CA LEU A 79 -11.10 -3.74 13.91
C LEU A 79 -10.54 -4.64 12.81
N TYR A 80 -9.25 -4.95 12.87
CA TYR A 80 -8.59 -5.83 11.91
C TYR A 80 -9.23 -7.22 11.91
N LYS A 81 -9.45 -7.81 13.09
CA LYS A 81 -10.05 -9.15 13.21
C LYS A 81 -11.48 -9.20 12.68
N GLU A 82 -12.22 -8.10 12.80
CA GLU A 82 -13.62 -8.06 12.39
C GLU A 82 -13.81 -7.70 10.92
N PHE A 83 -13.02 -6.75 10.41
CA PHE A 83 -13.25 -6.15 9.08
C PHE A 83 -12.20 -6.45 8.03
N SER A 84 -11.07 -7.01 8.39
CA SER A 84 -10.01 -7.29 7.42
C SER A 84 -9.87 -8.78 7.13
N PRO A 85 -9.54 -9.17 5.89
CA PRO A 85 -9.35 -8.28 4.75
C PRO A 85 -10.65 -7.65 4.25
N GLY A 86 -10.56 -6.46 3.66
CA GLY A 86 -11.75 -5.77 3.15
C GLY A 86 -11.49 -4.31 2.79
N PRO A 87 -12.54 -3.58 2.40
CA PRO A 87 -12.41 -2.21 1.89
C PRO A 87 -12.33 -1.14 3.00
N ILE A 88 -11.81 -1.49 4.17
CA ILE A 88 -11.64 -0.54 5.26
C ILE A 88 -10.23 0.02 5.26
N THR A 89 -10.10 1.33 5.50
CA THR A 89 -8.83 2.03 5.60
C THR A 89 -8.56 2.40 7.04
N TYR A 90 -7.37 2.04 7.52
CA TYR A 90 -6.93 2.36 8.88
C TYR A 90 -5.90 3.48 8.82
N ILE A 91 -5.94 4.40 9.77
CA ILE A 91 -4.93 5.44 9.92
C ILE A 91 -4.09 5.11 11.16
N LEU A 92 -2.81 4.84 10.94
CA LEU A 92 -1.89 4.42 11.99
C LEU A 92 -0.66 5.31 12.01
N TYR A 93 -0.02 5.43 13.18
CA TYR A 93 1.23 6.16 13.29
C TYR A 93 2.40 5.33 12.76
N LEU A 94 3.27 5.98 11.98
CA LEU A 94 4.50 5.37 11.49
C LEU A 94 5.50 5.21 12.63
N LYS A 95 6.27 4.12 12.59
CA LYS A 95 7.45 3.98 13.42
C LYS A 95 8.54 4.93 12.92
N LYS A 96 9.41 5.39 13.84
CA LYS A 96 10.52 6.29 13.48
C LYS A 96 11.48 5.67 12.47
N ASN A 97 11.65 4.36 12.50
CA ASN A 97 12.55 3.62 11.61
C ASN A 97 11.85 3.05 10.37
N SER A 98 10.62 3.47 10.10
CA SER A 98 9.90 3.03 8.90
C SER A 98 10.64 3.47 7.64
N LYS A 99 10.70 2.56 6.66
CA LYS A 99 11.32 2.81 5.35
C LYS A 99 10.31 3.23 4.29
N ILE A 100 9.04 3.43 4.67
CA ILE A 100 8.02 3.94 3.76
C ILE A 100 8.47 5.32 3.23
N SER A 101 8.34 5.51 1.93
CA SER A 101 8.66 6.80 1.30
C SER A 101 7.86 7.92 1.95
N LYS A 102 8.54 9.01 2.31
CA LYS A 102 7.88 10.18 2.88
C LYS A 102 6.89 10.83 1.93
N MET A 103 7.01 10.55 0.63
CA MET A 103 6.06 11.03 -0.38
C MET A 103 4.70 10.34 -0.27
N VAL A 104 4.64 9.12 0.26
CA VAL A 104 3.37 8.41 0.48
C VAL A 104 2.48 9.16 1.47
N THR A 105 3.07 9.71 2.52
CA THR A 105 2.36 10.37 3.61
C THR A 105 2.43 11.89 3.57
N ASN A 106 3.07 12.46 2.55
CA ASN A 106 3.36 13.90 2.48
C ASN A 106 4.11 14.39 3.73
N ASN A 107 5.12 13.64 4.17
CA ASN A 107 5.91 13.89 5.38
C ASN A 107 5.13 13.89 6.69
N LYS A 108 3.90 13.41 6.70
CA LYS A 108 3.11 13.28 7.92
C LYS A 108 3.50 12.03 8.69
N LYS A 109 3.17 12.00 9.98
CA LYS A 109 3.50 10.88 10.87
C LYS A 109 2.51 9.72 10.76
N ASN A 110 1.41 9.88 10.04
CA ASN A 110 0.35 8.89 9.89
C ASN A 110 0.42 8.23 8.52
N LEU A 111 0.07 6.96 8.50
CA LEU A 111 -0.04 6.17 7.26
C LEU A 111 -1.44 5.61 7.13
N ALA A 112 -2.03 5.75 5.94
CA ALA A 112 -3.30 5.11 5.60
C ALA A 112 -3.00 3.72 5.06
N VAL A 113 -3.61 2.69 5.65
CA VAL A 113 -3.35 1.30 5.27
C VAL A 113 -4.65 0.55 5.02
N ARG A 114 -4.57 -0.44 4.13
CA ARG A 114 -5.68 -1.31 3.79
C ARG A 114 -5.20 -2.73 3.57
N PHE A 115 -6.05 -3.70 3.90
CA PHE A 115 -5.81 -5.13 3.66
C PHE A 115 -6.85 -5.62 2.65
N PRO A 116 -6.60 -5.53 1.34
CA PRO A 116 -7.59 -5.88 0.33
C PRO A 116 -7.86 -7.38 0.30
N LYS A 117 -9.10 -7.75 -0.06
CA LYS A 117 -9.51 -9.16 -0.19
C LYS A 117 -9.00 -9.86 -1.44
N HIS A 118 -8.46 -9.10 -2.39
CA HIS A 118 -8.07 -9.67 -3.68
C HIS A 118 -6.89 -10.63 -3.52
N LYS A 119 -6.93 -11.74 -4.26
CA LYS A 119 -5.92 -12.82 -4.19
C LYS A 119 -4.49 -12.36 -4.44
N ILE A 120 -4.29 -11.25 -5.14
CA ILE A 120 -2.95 -10.77 -5.49
C ILE A 120 -2.30 -9.98 -4.38
N PHE A 121 -3.05 -9.53 -3.40
CA PHE A 121 -2.49 -8.78 -2.27
C PHE A 121 -2.27 -9.71 -1.04
#